data_c7e79782b9ae91a103ab4727f16ea105
#
_entry.id   c7e79782b9ae91a103ab4727f16ea105
#
_cell.length_a   1.000
_cell.length_b   1.000
_cell.length_c   1.000
_cell.angle_alpha   90.00
_cell.angle_beta   90.00
_cell.angle_gamma   90.00
#
_symmetry.space_group_name_H-M   'P 1'
#
loop_
_entity.id
_entity.type
_entity.pdbx_description
1 polymer ?
#
loop_
_entity_poly.entity_id
_entity_poly.type
_entity_poly.pdbx_seq_one_letter_code
_entity_poly.pdbx_strand_id
1 'polypeptide(L)'
;LYLENKLDFVKAFSPYLDAIFCTTGGEYLQKLKQPHLSVAYLPNVGHRNVETLQQFSNTNTDKTFIFCGVVYKEPEREKFLKDLADALEQGHVNYQYYGCFEQPGVYGKAYYKVLSETKMGLNYSRRNDVTLYSSDRIVQLTGNGLLTFSPRIPGFEKLYTEQEVVYFDDQFDLAKKIQFFDQNPEQAEKIAKEGWEKTRKSFNAKRITQFMVEVTFKQPLSENYEWSHEVYA
;
A
#
# COMPACT_ATOMS: atom_id res chain seq x y z
N LEU A 1 -11.52 9.65 -2.40
CA LEU A 1 -12.79 10.23 -1.90
C LEU A 1 -12.67 10.98 -0.57
N TYR A 2 -11.50 11.03 0.02
CA TYR A 2 -11.23 11.85 1.21
C TYR A 2 -11.23 13.38 0.91
N LEU A 3 -11.45 13.77 -0.35
CA LEU A 3 -11.64 15.15 -0.77
C LEU A 3 -13.14 15.39 -0.93
N GLU A 4 -13.74 16.17 -0.05
CA GLU A 4 -15.18 16.46 -0.03
C GLU A 4 -15.70 16.95 -1.38
N ASN A 5 -14.93 17.79 -2.08
CA ASN A 5 -15.28 18.30 -3.41
C ASN A 5 -15.38 17.20 -4.50
N LYS A 6 -14.82 16.02 -4.29
CA LYS A 6 -14.95 14.89 -5.22
C LYS A 6 -16.16 14.00 -4.91
N LEU A 7 -16.66 14.05 -3.70
CA LEU A 7 -17.85 13.27 -3.31
C LEU A 7 -19.09 13.74 -4.09
N ASP A 8 -19.29 15.05 -4.21
CA ASP A 8 -20.42 15.61 -4.95
C ASP A 8 -20.34 15.30 -6.44
N PHE A 9 -19.12 15.36 -7.01
CA PHE A 9 -18.90 14.94 -8.39
C PHE A 9 -19.27 13.46 -8.59
N VAL A 10 -18.81 12.55 -7.75
CA VAL A 10 -19.15 11.12 -7.84
C VAL A 10 -20.65 10.91 -7.68
N LYS A 11 -21.31 11.59 -6.74
CA LYS A 11 -22.76 11.51 -6.54
C LYS A 11 -23.57 11.98 -7.75
N ALA A 12 -23.08 12.97 -8.49
CA ALA A 12 -23.75 13.45 -9.71
C ALA A 12 -23.80 12.39 -10.81
N PHE A 13 -22.82 11.47 -10.86
CA PHE A 13 -22.79 10.38 -11.84
C PHE A 13 -23.44 9.08 -11.34
N SER A 14 -23.66 8.96 -10.04
CA SER A 14 -24.19 7.73 -9.44
C SER A 14 -25.50 7.21 -10.04
N PRO A 15 -26.46 8.05 -10.54
CA PRO A 15 -27.66 7.55 -11.18
C PRO A 15 -27.43 6.75 -12.48
N TYR A 16 -26.23 6.84 -13.04
CA TYR A 16 -25.85 6.19 -14.30
C TYR A 16 -24.90 4.99 -14.10
N LEU A 17 -24.68 4.59 -12.85
CA LEU A 17 -23.73 3.55 -12.50
C LEU A 17 -24.42 2.37 -11.81
N ASP A 18 -23.98 1.15 -12.10
CA ASP A 18 -24.40 -0.08 -11.41
C ASP A 18 -23.57 -0.35 -10.15
N ALA A 19 -22.29 0.06 -10.16
CA ALA A 19 -21.38 -0.10 -9.05
C ALA A 19 -20.32 1.01 -8.96
N ILE A 20 -19.85 1.28 -7.74
CA ILE A 20 -18.69 2.13 -7.46
C ILE A 20 -17.70 1.36 -6.61
N PHE A 21 -16.44 1.35 -7.05
CA PHE A 21 -15.33 0.74 -6.32
C PHE A 21 -14.33 1.82 -5.89
N CYS A 22 -13.92 1.79 -4.62
CA CYS A 22 -13.01 2.77 -4.04
C CYS A 22 -11.89 2.08 -3.28
N THR A 23 -10.69 2.65 -3.34
CA THR A 23 -9.54 2.23 -2.52
C THR A 23 -9.57 2.83 -1.10
N THR A 24 -10.76 3.23 -0.64
CA THR A 24 -11.03 3.80 0.68
C THR A 24 -12.28 3.14 1.23
N GLY A 25 -12.20 2.57 2.43
CA GLY A 25 -13.31 1.90 3.11
C GLY A 25 -13.99 2.78 4.17
N GLY A 26 -14.84 2.15 4.97
CA GLY A 26 -15.50 2.75 6.13
C GLY A 26 -16.48 3.87 5.76
N GLU A 27 -16.55 4.88 6.61
CA GLU A 27 -17.52 5.99 6.49
C GLU A 27 -17.48 6.73 5.14
N TYR A 28 -16.29 6.87 4.54
CA TYR A 28 -16.15 7.54 3.25
C TYR A 28 -16.83 6.76 2.12
N LEU A 29 -16.73 5.43 2.18
CA LEU A 29 -17.36 4.55 1.21
C LEU A 29 -18.89 4.53 1.42
N GLN A 30 -19.34 4.47 2.66
CA GLN A 30 -20.76 4.47 3.02
C GLN A 30 -21.50 5.73 2.55
N LYS A 31 -20.84 6.89 2.50
CA LYS A 31 -21.41 8.15 1.98
C LYS A 31 -21.84 8.08 0.51
N LEU A 32 -21.37 7.07 -0.24
CA LEU A 32 -21.75 6.84 -1.64
C LEU A 32 -22.96 5.94 -1.80
N LYS A 33 -23.43 5.29 -0.72
CA LYS A 33 -24.52 4.33 -0.77
C LYS A 33 -25.81 4.96 -1.31
N GLN A 34 -26.46 4.27 -2.25
CA GLN A 34 -27.79 4.59 -2.81
C GLN A 34 -28.56 3.29 -3.09
N PRO A 35 -29.91 3.31 -3.10
CA PRO A 35 -30.72 2.09 -3.18
C PRO A 35 -30.48 1.19 -4.42
N HIS A 36 -30.04 1.78 -5.53
CA HIS A 36 -29.81 1.06 -6.79
C HIS A 36 -28.34 0.68 -7.03
N LEU A 37 -27.43 1.26 -6.25
CA LEU A 37 -26.00 1.28 -6.50
C LEU A 37 -25.25 0.36 -5.55
N SER A 38 -24.52 -0.59 -6.08
CA SER A 38 -23.53 -1.36 -5.31
C SER A 38 -22.27 -0.54 -5.05
N VAL A 39 -21.85 -0.41 -3.80
CA VAL A 39 -20.64 0.34 -3.43
C VAL A 39 -19.72 -0.59 -2.66
N ALA A 40 -18.47 -0.71 -3.08
CA ALA A 40 -17.54 -1.64 -2.45
C ALA A 40 -16.11 -1.07 -2.36
N TYR A 41 -15.40 -1.48 -1.32
CA TYR A 41 -13.96 -1.28 -1.24
C TYR A 41 -13.26 -2.17 -2.27
N LEU A 42 -12.21 -1.64 -2.88
CA LEU A 42 -11.35 -2.37 -3.79
C LEU A 42 -9.89 -2.20 -3.34
N PRO A 43 -9.18 -3.28 -3.00
CA PRO A 43 -7.76 -3.18 -2.68
C PRO A 43 -6.93 -2.82 -3.90
N ASN A 44 -5.72 -2.33 -3.68
CA ASN A 44 -4.76 -2.09 -4.75
C ASN A 44 -4.40 -3.41 -5.45
N VAL A 45 -4.27 -3.36 -6.76
CA VAL A 45 -4.09 -4.55 -7.62
C VAL A 45 -2.60 -4.81 -7.85
N GLY A 46 -2.12 -5.99 -7.47
CA GLY A 46 -0.81 -6.52 -7.89
C GLY A 46 -0.95 -7.39 -9.13
N HIS A 47 0.02 -7.34 -10.02
CA HIS A 47 0.01 -8.14 -11.24
C HIS A 47 1.33 -8.87 -11.44
N ARG A 48 1.31 -10.20 -11.42
CA ARG A 48 2.51 -11.06 -11.45
C ARG A 48 3.46 -10.83 -12.64
N ASN A 49 2.99 -10.22 -13.73
CA ASN A 49 3.82 -9.88 -14.89
C ASN A 49 4.38 -8.46 -14.82
N VAL A 50 4.03 -7.70 -13.79
CA VAL A 50 4.50 -6.34 -13.50
C VAL A 50 5.39 -6.39 -12.26
N GLU A 51 4.86 -6.93 -11.16
CA GLU A 51 5.61 -7.20 -9.91
C GLU A 51 6.34 -8.54 -10.06
N THR A 52 7.52 -8.54 -10.74
CA THR A 52 8.22 -9.76 -11.13
C THR A 52 9.38 -10.13 -10.23
N LEU A 53 9.81 -9.22 -9.35
CA LEU A 53 10.98 -9.41 -8.50
C LEU A 53 10.68 -10.34 -7.31
N GLN A 54 11.75 -10.88 -6.73
CA GLN A 54 11.77 -11.66 -5.50
C GLN A 54 12.89 -11.13 -4.62
N GLN A 55 12.74 -9.86 -4.19
CA GLN A 55 13.79 -9.14 -3.45
C GLN A 55 14.13 -9.77 -2.10
N PHE A 56 13.23 -10.56 -1.52
CA PHE A 56 13.48 -11.33 -0.31
C PHE A 56 14.68 -12.29 -0.45
N SER A 57 14.96 -12.81 -1.66
CA SER A 57 16.09 -13.71 -1.93
C SER A 57 17.32 -13.01 -2.54
N ASN A 58 17.25 -11.70 -2.78
CA ASN A 58 18.33 -10.94 -3.40
C ASN A 58 19.36 -10.49 -2.35
N THR A 59 20.57 -11.03 -2.43
CA THR A 59 21.69 -10.62 -1.56
C THR A 59 22.49 -9.44 -2.10
N ASN A 60 22.26 -9.05 -3.36
CA ASN A 60 22.97 -7.99 -4.07
C ASN A 60 22.10 -6.74 -4.15
N THR A 61 22.07 -5.97 -3.07
CA THR A 61 21.30 -4.72 -3.01
C THR A 61 22.21 -3.54 -2.63
N ASP A 62 22.07 -2.45 -3.37
CA ASP A 62 22.86 -1.21 -3.13
C ASP A 62 22.28 -0.38 -1.99
N LYS A 63 20.99 -0.54 -1.69
CA LYS A 63 20.26 0.27 -0.70
C LYS A 63 19.55 -0.63 0.31
N THR A 64 19.60 -0.22 1.57
CA THR A 64 18.85 -0.91 2.62
C THR A 64 17.38 -0.51 2.55
N PHE A 65 17.08 0.79 2.43
CA PHE A 65 15.71 1.31 2.57
C PHE A 65 15.39 2.43 1.58
N ILE A 66 14.15 2.43 1.07
CA ILE A 66 13.65 3.50 0.19
C ILE A 66 12.29 4.04 0.60
N PHE A 67 12.06 5.29 0.24
CA PHE A 67 10.75 5.88 0.07
C PHE A 67 10.62 6.49 -1.31
N CYS A 68 9.57 6.11 -2.06
CA CYS A 68 9.24 6.69 -3.36
C CYS A 68 7.87 7.35 -3.27
N GLY A 69 7.80 8.68 -3.32
CA GLY A 69 6.53 9.39 -3.25
C GLY A 69 6.71 10.91 -3.28
N VAL A 70 5.81 11.57 -3.99
CA VAL A 70 5.80 13.03 -4.04
C VAL A 70 5.24 13.58 -2.73
N VAL A 71 5.99 14.50 -2.11
CA VAL A 71 5.58 15.26 -0.94
C VAL A 71 5.49 16.74 -1.36
N TYR A 72 4.28 17.24 -1.46
CA TYR A 72 4.03 18.62 -1.87
C TYR A 72 2.88 19.20 -1.06
N LYS A 73 3.14 20.31 -0.35
CA LYS A 73 2.16 20.96 0.55
C LYS A 73 1.57 20.02 1.63
N GLU A 74 2.41 19.12 2.15
CA GLU A 74 2.05 18.14 3.18
C GLU A 74 3.05 18.26 4.36
N PRO A 75 2.96 19.31 5.19
CA PRO A 75 4.00 19.64 6.18
C PRO A 75 4.23 18.54 7.22
N GLU A 76 3.17 17.86 7.67
CA GLU A 76 3.29 16.75 8.64
C GLU A 76 4.03 15.56 8.05
N ARG A 77 3.71 15.21 6.80
CA ARG A 77 4.39 14.13 6.08
C ARG A 77 5.84 14.47 5.77
N GLU A 78 6.09 15.73 5.41
CA GLU A 78 7.45 16.23 5.20
C GLU A 78 8.26 16.15 6.48
N LYS A 79 7.68 16.59 7.60
CA LYS A 79 8.31 16.51 8.91
C LYS A 79 8.63 15.06 9.30
N PHE A 80 7.66 14.16 9.16
CA PHE A 80 7.85 12.74 9.44
C PHE A 80 9.04 12.15 8.67
N LEU A 81 9.14 12.44 7.37
CA LEU A 81 10.22 11.92 6.53
C LEU A 81 11.59 12.56 6.85
N LYS A 82 11.63 13.82 7.28
CA LYS A 82 12.86 14.48 7.75
C LYS A 82 13.35 13.86 9.05
N ASP A 83 12.46 13.74 10.04
CA ASP A 83 12.79 13.14 11.33
C ASP A 83 13.25 11.67 11.16
N LEU A 84 12.63 10.94 10.22
CA LEU A 84 13.06 9.58 9.87
C LEU A 84 14.45 9.57 9.24
N ALA A 85 14.72 10.49 8.31
CA ALA A 85 16.04 10.60 7.66
C ALA A 85 17.15 10.83 8.69
N ASP A 86 16.94 11.78 9.61
CA ASP A 86 17.88 12.08 10.69
C ASP A 86 18.16 10.85 11.56
N ALA A 87 17.13 10.07 11.89
CA ALA A 87 17.26 8.85 12.68
C ALA A 87 17.98 7.72 11.92
N LEU A 88 17.77 7.60 10.61
CA LEU A 88 18.46 6.63 9.76
C LEU A 88 19.94 6.98 9.57
N GLU A 89 20.27 8.27 9.43
CA GLU A 89 21.66 8.76 9.35
C GLU A 89 22.43 8.48 10.66
N GLN A 90 21.81 8.76 11.81
CA GLN A 90 22.37 8.41 13.12
C GLN A 90 22.62 6.91 13.28
N GLY A 91 21.75 6.09 12.70
CA GLY A 91 21.87 4.63 12.67
C GLY A 91 22.76 4.08 11.56
N HIS A 92 23.41 4.92 10.75
CA HIS A 92 24.23 4.52 9.62
C HIS A 92 23.52 3.62 8.59
N VAL A 93 22.21 3.78 8.44
CA VAL A 93 21.40 3.04 7.45
C VAL A 93 21.56 3.67 6.07
N ASN A 94 21.86 2.85 5.06
CA ASN A 94 21.89 3.32 3.67
C ASN A 94 20.46 3.43 3.13
N TYR A 95 19.94 4.65 3.01
CA TYR A 95 18.59 4.92 2.53
C TYR A 95 18.57 5.91 1.35
N GLN A 96 17.48 5.90 0.60
CA GLN A 96 17.24 6.87 -0.47
C GLN A 96 15.76 7.25 -0.53
N TYR A 97 15.49 8.55 -0.69
CA TYR A 97 14.17 9.08 -0.99
C TYR A 97 14.08 9.54 -2.45
N TYR A 98 12.90 9.37 -3.05
CA TYR A 98 12.61 9.79 -4.40
C TYR A 98 11.27 10.55 -4.44
N GLY A 99 11.24 11.70 -5.16
CA GLY A 99 10.05 12.53 -5.31
C GLY A 99 9.82 13.51 -4.16
N CYS A 100 10.80 13.68 -3.26
CA CYS A 100 10.78 14.65 -2.17
C CYS A 100 12.21 15.18 -1.88
N PHE A 101 12.31 16.27 -1.12
CA PHE A 101 13.59 16.88 -0.72
C PHE A 101 14.54 17.13 -1.93
N GLU A 102 13.99 17.77 -2.97
CA GLU A 102 14.72 18.07 -4.21
C GLU A 102 15.19 16.84 -5.01
N GLN A 103 14.91 15.63 -4.53
CA GLN A 103 15.19 14.42 -5.28
C GLN A 103 14.09 14.16 -6.33
N PRO A 104 14.46 13.88 -7.59
CA PRO A 104 13.48 13.61 -8.63
C PRO A 104 12.67 12.35 -8.34
N GLY A 105 11.40 12.35 -8.77
CA GLY A 105 10.57 11.15 -8.73
C GLY A 105 11.03 10.10 -9.73
N VAL A 106 10.85 8.84 -9.39
CA VAL A 106 11.14 7.71 -10.28
C VAL A 106 9.86 7.01 -10.71
N TYR A 107 9.76 6.66 -12.01
CA TYR A 107 8.55 6.12 -12.62
C TYR A 107 8.88 5.00 -13.63
N GLY A 108 7.92 4.12 -13.88
CA GLY A 108 8.03 3.06 -14.85
C GLY A 108 9.27 2.18 -14.65
N LYS A 109 10.05 1.95 -15.68
CA LYS A 109 11.24 1.09 -15.63
C LYS A 109 12.29 1.56 -14.60
N ALA A 110 12.45 2.89 -14.42
CA ALA A 110 13.38 3.43 -13.44
C ALA A 110 12.95 3.10 -12.00
N TYR A 111 11.65 3.12 -11.73
CA TYR A 111 11.12 2.70 -10.43
C TYR A 111 11.40 1.22 -10.14
N TYR A 112 11.12 0.32 -11.07
CA TYR A 112 11.40 -1.11 -10.90
C TYR A 112 12.90 -1.41 -10.78
N LYS A 113 13.75 -0.63 -11.45
CA LYS A 113 15.20 -0.70 -11.23
C LYS A 113 15.56 -0.32 -9.79
N VAL A 114 15.01 0.75 -9.24
CA VAL A 114 15.22 1.12 -7.84
C VAL A 114 14.76 0.00 -6.89
N LEU A 115 13.59 -0.61 -7.14
CA LEU A 115 13.12 -1.74 -6.34
C LEU A 115 14.09 -2.92 -6.40
N SER A 116 14.66 -3.23 -7.57
CA SER A 116 15.61 -4.35 -7.73
C SER A 116 16.95 -4.15 -7.02
N GLU A 117 17.26 -2.95 -6.60
CA GLU A 117 18.49 -2.58 -5.90
C GLU A 117 18.26 -2.36 -4.39
N THR A 118 17.06 -2.68 -3.87
CA THR A 118 16.66 -2.29 -2.51
C THR A 118 16.08 -3.47 -1.73
N LYS A 119 16.35 -3.53 -0.42
CA LYS A 119 15.82 -4.57 0.48
C LYS A 119 14.44 -4.22 1.05
N MET A 120 14.25 -2.98 1.46
CA MET A 120 13.13 -2.54 2.30
C MET A 120 12.47 -1.29 1.72
N GLY A 121 11.15 -1.16 1.88
CA GLY A 121 10.42 -0.01 1.38
C GLY A 121 9.30 0.48 2.29
N LEU A 122 9.00 1.78 2.20
CA LEU A 122 7.98 2.43 3.02
C LEU A 122 6.68 2.66 2.24
N ASN A 123 5.60 2.07 2.73
CA ASN A 123 4.24 2.41 2.37
C ASN A 123 3.71 3.50 3.31
N TYR A 124 3.88 4.77 2.94
CA TYR A 124 3.40 5.92 3.71
C TYR A 124 2.60 6.85 2.80
N SER A 125 1.28 6.80 2.92
CA SER A 125 0.34 7.53 2.08
C SER A 125 0.13 8.97 2.57
N ARG A 126 -0.64 9.77 1.82
CA ARG A 126 -1.03 11.14 2.23
C ARG A 126 -1.92 11.15 3.47
N ARG A 127 -2.77 10.14 3.59
CA ARG A 127 -3.69 9.94 4.70
C ARG A 127 -3.52 8.51 5.19
N ASN A 128 -3.07 8.36 6.42
CA ASN A 128 -2.89 7.04 7.05
C ASN A 128 -3.92 6.81 8.16
N ASP A 129 -4.80 7.78 8.36
CA ASP A 129 -5.92 7.82 9.31
C ASP A 129 -7.26 7.39 8.68
N VAL A 130 -7.30 7.15 7.37
CA VAL A 130 -8.50 6.78 6.63
C VAL A 130 -8.59 5.26 6.47
N THR A 131 -9.75 4.71 6.83
CA THR A 131 -10.00 3.25 6.82
C THR A 131 -9.63 2.62 5.48
N LEU A 132 -8.76 1.58 5.54
CA LEU A 132 -8.30 0.77 4.41
C LEU A 132 -7.56 1.54 3.30
N TYR A 133 -7.31 2.85 3.47
CA TYR A 133 -6.67 3.64 2.43
C TYR A 133 -5.17 3.37 2.35
N SER A 134 -4.73 2.96 1.18
CA SER A 134 -3.31 2.86 0.84
C SER A 134 -3.08 3.27 -0.61
N SER A 135 -1.86 3.65 -0.93
CA SER A 135 -1.44 3.84 -2.33
C SER A 135 -1.00 2.51 -2.95
N ASP A 136 -0.90 2.46 -4.27
CA ASP A 136 -0.42 1.29 -5.03
C ASP A 136 0.96 0.80 -4.58
N ARG A 137 1.69 1.63 -3.86
CA ARG A 137 3.01 1.29 -3.32
C ARG A 137 2.97 0.03 -2.45
N ILE A 138 1.88 -0.22 -1.73
CA ILE A 138 1.77 -1.45 -0.92
C ILE A 138 1.96 -2.70 -1.78
N VAL A 139 1.21 -2.84 -2.87
CA VAL A 139 1.31 -4.01 -3.75
C VAL A 139 2.57 -3.99 -4.61
N GLN A 140 3.10 -2.80 -4.93
CA GLN A 140 4.35 -2.67 -5.66
C GLN A 140 5.55 -3.12 -4.82
N LEU A 141 5.60 -2.79 -3.54
CA LEU A 141 6.67 -3.22 -2.63
C LEU A 141 6.52 -4.70 -2.28
N THR A 142 5.39 -5.11 -1.72
CA THR A 142 5.15 -6.50 -1.33
C THR A 142 5.19 -7.45 -2.54
N GLY A 143 4.54 -7.09 -3.65
CA GLY A 143 4.50 -7.91 -4.87
C GLY A 143 5.86 -8.11 -5.55
N ASN A 144 6.83 -7.21 -5.30
CA ASN A 144 8.23 -7.36 -5.70
C ASN A 144 9.12 -7.98 -4.60
N GLY A 145 8.55 -8.35 -3.46
CA GLY A 145 9.23 -9.07 -2.39
C GLY A 145 10.18 -8.21 -1.54
N LEU A 146 9.92 -6.90 -1.44
CA LEU A 146 10.62 -6.05 -0.47
C LEU A 146 9.98 -6.20 0.91
N LEU A 147 10.79 -6.16 1.97
CA LEU A 147 10.26 -5.98 3.31
C LEU A 147 9.54 -4.62 3.38
N THR A 148 8.24 -4.66 3.60
CA THR A 148 7.40 -3.46 3.49
C THR A 148 6.98 -2.97 4.86
N PHE A 149 7.30 -1.70 5.16
CA PHE A 149 6.84 -1.02 6.36
C PHE A 149 5.56 -0.22 6.07
N SER A 150 4.59 -0.30 6.96
CA SER A 150 3.33 0.43 6.86
C SER A 150 2.93 1.02 8.22
N PRO A 151 2.39 2.24 8.28
CA PRO A 151 1.75 2.72 9.50
C PRO A 151 0.52 1.86 9.79
N ARG A 152 0.02 1.92 11.04
CA ARG A 152 -1.24 1.26 11.41
C ARG A 152 -2.43 2.04 10.85
N ILE A 153 -2.81 1.70 9.64
CA ILE A 153 -4.00 2.26 8.97
C ILE A 153 -5.23 1.53 9.51
N PRO A 154 -6.32 2.23 9.88
CA PRO A 154 -7.52 1.59 10.42
C PRO A 154 -8.08 0.49 9.50
N GLY A 155 -8.22 -0.72 10.03
CA GLY A 155 -8.74 -1.89 9.30
C GLY A 155 -7.77 -2.58 8.36
N PHE A 156 -6.56 -2.04 8.17
CA PHE A 156 -5.60 -2.55 7.19
C PHE A 156 -5.00 -3.91 7.59
N GLU A 157 -5.01 -4.23 8.88
CA GLU A 157 -4.62 -5.52 9.44
C GLU A 157 -5.47 -6.69 8.93
N LYS A 158 -6.66 -6.42 8.39
CA LYS A 158 -7.49 -7.43 7.72
C LYS A 158 -6.97 -7.80 6.32
N LEU A 159 -6.20 -6.91 5.70
CA LEU A 159 -5.60 -7.11 4.39
C LEU A 159 -4.20 -7.72 4.49
N TYR A 160 -3.36 -7.13 5.37
CA TYR A 160 -2.01 -7.59 5.66
C TYR A 160 -1.81 -7.68 7.16
N THR A 161 -1.39 -8.83 7.65
CA THR A 161 -1.04 -9.03 9.07
C THR A 161 0.44 -8.67 9.33
N GLU A 162 0.88 -8.77 10.58
CA GLU A 162 2.29 -8.60 10.95
C GLU A 162 3.22 -9.71 10.41
N GLN A 163 2.64 -10.73 9.78
CA GLN A 163 3.41 -11.77 9.09
C GLN A 163 3.82 -11.35 7.67
N GLU A 164 3.09 -10.43 7.06
CA GLU A 164 3.29 -10.01 5.67
C GLU A 164 3.87 -8.60 5.52
N VAL A 165 3.67 -7.72 6.54
CA VAL A 165 4.21 -6.36 6.57
C VAL A 165 4.65 -6.00 7.98
N VAL A 166 5.57 -5.05 8.09
CA VAL A 166 6.02 -4.53 9.38
C VAL A 166 5.28 -3.24 9.70
N TYR A 167 4.41 -3.29 10.70
CA TYR A 167 3.73 -2.08 11.19
C TYR A 167 4.64 -1.27 12.10
N PHE A 168 4.45 0.05 12.07
CA PHE A 168 5.13 1.00 12.94
C PHE A 168 4.17 2.06 13.48
N ASP A 169 4.54 2.64 14.61
CA ASP A 169 3.72 3.63 15.32
C ASP A 169 4.16 5.07 14.98
N ASP A 170 5.46 5.33 14.92
CA ASP A 170 6.04 6.63 14.57
C ASP A 170 7.37 6.46 13.80
N GLN A 171 7.98 7.58 13.42
CA GLN A 171 9.24 7.59 12.66
C GLN A 171 10.44 7.02 13.44
N PHE A 172 10.43 7.11 14.76
CA PHE A 172 11.53 6.58 15.60
C PHE A 172 11.40 5.07 15.79
N ASP A 173 10.18 4.58 15.97
CA ASP A 173 9.89 3.14 15.95
C ASP A 173 10.23 2.53 14.58
N LEU A 174 9.86 3.22 13.49
CA LEU A 174 10.22 2.82 12.15
C LEU A 174 11.74 2.72 11.95
N ALA A 175 12.50 3.75 12.37
CA ALA A 175 13.95 3.75 12.24
C ALA A 175 14.60 2.57 13.00
N LYS A 176 14.15 2.29 14.22
CA LYS A 176 14.61 1.13 15.02
C LYS A 176 14.30 -0.20 14.31
N LYS A 177 13.11 -0.35 13.76
CA LYS A 177 12.70 -1.56 13.03
C LYS A 177 13.52 -1.74 11.76
N ILE A 178 13.80 -0.68 11.00
CA ILE A 178 14.67 -0.74 9.82
C ILE A 178 16.08 -1.21 10.22
N GLN A 179 16.68 -0.63 11.25
CA GLN A 179 17.99 -1.04 11.77
C GLN A 179 17.98 -2.51 12.24
N PHE A 180 16.93 -2.91 12.93
CA PHE A 180 16.78 -4.29 13.39
C PHE A 180 16.76 -5.27 12.22
N PHE A 181 15.95 -5.03 11.21
CA PHE A 181 15.85 -5.93 10.05
C PHE A 181 17.06 -5.87 9.11
N ASP A 182 17.80 -4.77 9.09
CA ASP A 182 19.08 -4.71 8.38
C ASP A 182 20.13 -5.63 9.02
N GLN A 183 20.09 -5.75 10.37
CA GLN A 183 20.95 -6.64 11.14
C GLN A 183 20.42 -8.08 11.23
N ASN A 184 19.16 -8.32 10.89
CA ASN A 184 18.48 -9.62 10.98
C ASN A 184 17.86 -10.04 9.64
N PRO A 185 18.67 -10.28 8.60
CA PRO A 185 18.20 -10.49 7.23
C PRO A 185 17.29 -11.72 7.08
N GLU A 186 17.49 -12.80 7.84
CA GLU A 186 16.62 -13.98 7.78
C GLU A 186 15.19 -13.69 8.22
N GLN A 187 15.00 -12.83 9.24
CA GLN A 187 13.67 -12.41 9.67
C GLN A 187 13.03 -11.47 8.64
N ALA A 188 13.83 -10.58 8.06
CA ALA A 188 13.40 -9.70 6.98
C ALA A 188 12.92 -10.49 5.75
N GLU A 189 13.71 -11.48 5.32
CA GLU A 189 13.38 -12.38 4.22
C GLU A 189 12.06 -13.11 4.44
N LYS A 190 11.86 -13.66 5.64
CA LYS A 190 10.64 -14.40 5.97
C LYS A 190 9.39 -13.52 5.81
N ILE A 191 9.35 -12.32 6.41
CA ILE A 191 8.20 -11.42 6.33
C ILE A 191 8.01 -10.91 4.90
N ALA A 192 9.08 -10.56 4.21
CA ALA A 192 9.02 -10.10 2.82
C ALA A 192 8.47 -11.16 1.86
N LYS A 193 8.83 -12.43 2.07
CA LYS A 193 8.32 -13.57 1.31
C LYS A 193 6.83 -13.80 1.57
N GLU A 194 6.39 -13.79 2.82
CA GLU A 194 4.96 -13.90 3.17
C GLU A 194 4.13 -12.76 2.55
N GLY A 195 4.64 -11.52 2.58
CA GLY A 195 4.01 -10.37 1.92
C GLY A 195 3.92 -10.54 0.40
N TRP A 196 4.94 -11.09 -0.22
CA TRP A 196 4.96 -11.41 -1.64
C TRP A 196 3.94 -12.50 -2.01
N GLU A 197 3.88 -13.58 -1.24
CA GLU A 197 2.90 -14.66 -1.43
C GLU A 197 1.47 -14.15 -1.23
N LYS A 198 1.24 -13.36 -0.17
CA LYS A 198 -0.06 -12.73 0.12
C LYS A 198 -0.54 -11.87 -1.04
N THR A 199 0.32 -11.00 -1.55
CA THR A 199 -0.04 -10.11 -2.68
C THR A 199 -0.42 -10.91 -3.92
N ARG A 200 0.35 -11.93 -4.27
CA ARG A 200 0.09 -12.80 -5.43
C ARG A 200 -1.16 -13.65 -5.28
N LYS A 201 -1.45 -14.09 -4.07
CA LYS A 201 -2.64 -14.91 -3.76
C LYS A 201 -3.90 -14.08 -3.66
N SER A 202 -3.86 -13.00 -2.87
CA SER A 202 -5.05 -12.26 -2.48
C SER A 202 -5.35 -11.05 -3.36
N PHE A 203 -4.33 -10.31 -3.79
CA PHE A 203 -4.50 -9.01 -4.46
C PHE A 203 -4.17 -9.06 -5.96
N ASN A 204 -4.30 -10.22 -6.59
CA ASN A 204 -4.07 -10.37 -8.02
C ASN A 204 -5.26 -9.89 -8.87
N ALA A 205 -4.97 -9.46 -10.09
CA ALA A 205 -5.96 -8.89 -10.99
C ALA A 205 -7.14 -9.82 -11.28
N LYS A 206 -6.91 -11.14 -11.41
CA LYS A 206 -7.98 -12.11 -11.67
C LYS A 206 -9.01 -12.10 -10.53
N ARG A 207 -8.54 -12.24 -9.29
CA ARG A 207 -9.39 -12.30 -8.11
C ARG A 207 -10.15 -11.00 -7.87
N ILE A 208 -9.47 -9.87 -8.05
CA ILE A 208 -10.08 -8.54 -7.90
C ILE A 208 -11.12 -8.29 -8.99
N THR A 209 -10.85 -8.63 -10.26
CA THR A 209 -11.83 -8.48 -11.34
C THR A 209 -13.04 -9.38 -11.12
N GLN A 210 -12.86 -10.61 -10.63
CA GLN A 210 -13.96 -11.50 -10.29
C GLN A 210 -14.87 -10.89 -9.21
N PHE A 211 -14.30 -10.37 -8.13
CA PHE A 211 -15.04 -9.65 -7.10
C PHE A 211 -15.82 -8.46 -7.68
N MET A 212 -15.19 -7.66 -8.57
CA MET A 212 -15.89 -6.53 -9.21
C MET A 212 -17.10 -6.99 -10.01
N VAL A 213 -16.98 -8.07 -10.78
CA VAL A 213 -18.09 -8.65 -11.56
C VAL A 213 -19.20 -9.11 -10.64
N GLU A 214 -18.89 -9.88 -9.62
CA GLU A 214 -19.86 -10.42 -8.67
C GLU A 214 -20.64 -9.30 -7.96
N VAL A 215 -19.95 -8.26 -7.48
CA VAL A 215 -20.60 -7.11 -6.83
C VAL A 215 -21.44 -6.29 -7.81
N THR A 216 -20.93 -6.03 -9.03
CA THR A 216 -21.65 -5.24 -10.03
C THR A 216 -22.95 -5.93 -10.44
N PHE A 217 -22.92 -7.23 -10.67
CA PHE A 217 -24.09 -8.01 -11.10
C PHE A 217 -24.88 -8.61 -9.93
N LYS A 218 -24.59 -8.20 -8.70
CA LYS A 218 -25.25 -8.66 -7.48
C LYS A 218 -25.29 -10.19 -7.34
N GLN A 219 -24.22 -10.84 -7.79
CA GLN A 219 -24.04 -12.30 -7.67
C GLN A 219 -23.52 -12.66 -6.26
N PRO A 220 -23.78 -13.86 -5.78
CA PRO A 220 -23.12 -14.36 -4.57
C PRO A 220 -21.60 -14.33 -4.74
N LEU A 221 -20.88 -13.91 -3.72
CA LEU A 221 -19.42 -13.95 -3.73
C LEU A 221 -18.93 -15.41 -3.79
N SER A 222 -18.09 -15.73 -4.74
CA SER A 222 -17.60 -17.10 -4.99
C SER A 222 -16.57 -17.56 -3.98
N GLU A 223 -15.98 -16.62 -3.24
CA GLU A 223 -15.00 -16.90 -2.20
C GLU A 223 -15.06 -15.87 -1.06
N ASN A 224 -14.37 -16.14 0.04
CA ASN A 224 -14.25 -15.21 1.15
C ASN A 224 -13.12 -14.21 0.86
N TYR A 225 -13.47 -13.03 0.31
CA TYR A 225 -12.54 -11.94 0.11
C TYR A 225 -12.28 -11.22 1.43
N GLU A 226 -11.02 -10.91 1.73
CA GLU A 226 -10.60 -10.24 2.97
C GLU A 226 -11.30 -8.90 3.19
N TRP A 227 -11.79 -8.28 2.12
CA TRP A 227 -12.47 -6.98 2.11
C TRP A 227 -14.00 -7.07 1.88
N SER A 228 -14.57 -8.27 1.86
CA SER A 228 -16.01 -8.47 1.59
C SER A 228 -16.95 -7.80 2.59
N HIS A 229 -16.46 -7.49 3.79
CA HIS A 229 -17.21 -6.74 4.81
C HIS A 229 -17.42 -5.26 4.47
N GLU A 230 -16.76 -4.74 3.45
CA GLU A 230 -16.88 -3.38 2.91
C GLU A 230 -17.67 -3.38 1.58
N VAL A 231 -18.71 -4.19 1.49
CA VAL A 231 -19.68 -4.18 0.38
C VAL A 231 -21.00 -3.63 0.90
N TYR A 232 -21.52 -2.62 0.23
CA TYR A 232 -22.77 -1.94 0.55
C TYR A 232 -23.68 -1.95 -0.69
N ALA A 233 -24.71 -2.76 -0.66
CA ALA A 233 -25.71 -2.92 -1.74
C ALA A 233 -27.05 -2.32 -1.32
#